data_178d3cb8499774f39b867b1f83776ed1
#
_entry.id   178d3cb8499774f39b867b1f83776ed1
#
_cell.length_a   1.000
_cell.length_b   1.000
_cell.length_c   1.000
_cell.angle_alpha   90.00
_cell.angle_beta   90.00
_cell.angle_gamma   90.00
#
_symmetry.space_group_name_H-M   'P 1'
#
loop_
_entity.id
_entity.type
_entity.pdbx_description
1 polymer ?
#
loop_
_entity_poly.entity_id
_entity_poly.type
_entity_poly.pdbx_seq_one_letter_code
_entity_poly.pdbx_strand_id
1 'polypeptide(L)'
;EPKYMNSPETIVFSKSHNLFALNLAKKSKCGYIILAEGNIDVASLHQAGFDSAVASLGTSLTPEQARLLSRYTSEIVIAYDNDGAGQKASQRAIGILEKLEVRVRVLQMQGAKDPDEYIKTFGADAFRNLLEQSENHIDYRLGAVQRKYDLQVDEQRVAFVKEAAGVVAELPGSVEREVYAMRVAETAGMPAAVVTDEVQRQRKRRLSRARKERERDLLRLSLI
;
A
#
# COMPACT_ATOMS: atom_id res chain seq x y z
N GLU A 1 7.43 -8.38 -27.32
CA GLU A 1 6.08 -7.89 -27.64
C GLU A 1 5.30 -7.66 -26.37
N PRO A 2 4.52 -6.56 -26.26
CA PRO A 2 3.72 -6.32 -25.06
C PRO A 2 2.63 -7.39 -24.94
N LYS A 3 2.47 -7.95 -23.75
CA LYS A 3 1.49 -9.01 -23.42
C LYS A 3 0.04 -8.57 -23.73
N TYR A 4 -0.24 -7.28 -23.63
CA TYR A 4 -1.54 -6.66 -23.96
C TYR A 4 -1.34 -5.34 -24.70
N MET A 5 -2.18 -5.08 -25.68
CA MET A 5 -2.27 -3.77 -26.33
C MET A 5 -3.44 -2.98 -25.71
N ASN A 6 -3.11 -1.90 -25.01
CA ASN A 6 -4.11 -0.96 -24.57
C ASN A 6 -4.48 0.00 -25.71
N SER A 7 -5.74 0.47 -25.75
CA SER A 7 -6.16 1.53 -26.65
C SER A 7 -5.27 2.78 -26.49
N PRO A 8 -5.02 3.54 -27.56
CA PRO A 8 -4.38 4.85 -27.44
C PRO A 8 -5.22 5.79 -26.57
N GLU A 9 -4.58 6.79 -26.00
CA GLU A 9 -5.31 7.85 -25.30
C GLU A 9 -6.16 8.66 -26.27
N THR A 10 -7.36 9.07 -25.84
CA THR A 10 -8.31 9.88 -26.60
C THR A 10 -8.87 10.99 -25.70
N ILE A 11 -9.66 11.89 -26.27
CA ILE A 11 -10.33 12.99 -25.51
C ILE A 11 -11.23 12.41 -24.38
N VAL A 12 -11.77 11.19 -24.55
CA VAL A 12 -12.68 10.54 -23.58
C VAL A 12 -12.04 9.37 -22.84
N PHE A 13 -10.80 9.01 -23.15
CA PHE A 13 -10.10 7.91 -22.51
C PHE A 13 -8.66 8.27 -22.19
N SER A 14 -8.33 8.27 -20.89
CA SER A 14 -6.96 8.40 -20.39
C SER A 14 -6.67 7.27 -19.41
N LYS A 15 -5.59 6.53 -19.63
CA LYS A 15 -5.16 5.41 -18.77
C LYS A 15 -4.91 5.87 -17.34
N SER A 16 -4.40 7.08 -17.18
CA SER A 16 -4.09 7.64 -15.86
C SER A 16 -5.33 8.06 -15.04
N HIS A 17 -6.49 8.17 -15.66
CA HIS A 17 -7.74 8.62 -15.03
C HIS A 17 -8.81 7.53 -14.98
N ASN A 18 -8.59 6.39 -15.61
CA ASN A 18 -9.55 5.29 -15.67
C ASN A 18 -9.00 4.04 -14.99
N LEU A 19 -9.92 3.18 -14.57
CA LEU A 19 -9.61 1.88 -13.96
C LEU A 19 -10.43 0.80 -14.64
N PHE A 20 -9.81 -0.35 -14.90
CA PHE A 20 -10.50 -1.52 -15.44
C PHE A 20 -11.56 -2.01 -14.44
N ALA A 21 -12.74 -2.36 -14.95
CA ALA A 21 -13.89 -2.87 -14.22
C ALA A 21 -14.48 -1.95 -13.12
N LEU A 22 -14.07 -0.68 -13.00
CA LEU A 22 -14.66 0.24 -12.03
C LEU A 22 -16.18 0.44 -12.22
N ASN A 23 -16.68 0.36 -13.47
CA ASN A 23 -18.11 0.43 -13.77
C ASN A 23 -18.92 -0.70 -13.12
N LEU A 24 -18.30 -1.84 -12.82
CA LEU A 24 -18.87 -2.96 -12.09
C LEU A 24 -18.61 -2.80 -10.60
N ALA A 25 -17.36 -2.61 -10.20
CA ALA A 25 -16.92 -2.54 -8.81
C ALA A 25 -17.66 -1.47 -7.97
N LYS A 26 -17.99 -0.31 -8.56
CA LYS A 26 -18.77 0.73 -7.89
C LYS A 26 -20.20 0.34 -7.51
N LYS A 27 -20.71 -0.79 -8.02
CA LYS A 27 -22.03 -1.34 -7.69
C LYS A 27 -21.98 -2.43 -6.63
N SER A 28 -20.79 -2.90 -6.29
CA SER A 28 -20.56 -3.89 -5.25
C SER A 28 -21.03 -3.37 -3.90
N LYS A 29 -21.51 -4.28 -3.05
CA LYS A 29 -22.00 -3.98 -1.70
C LYS A 29 -21.03 -4.40 -0.60
N CYS A 30 -19.82 -4.86 -0.97
CA CYS A 30 -18.87 -5.41 0.03
C CYS A 30 -18.16 -4.34 0.89
N GLY A 31 -18.31 -3.05 0.59
CA GLY A 31 -17.75 -1.94 1.38
C GLY A 31 -16.28 -1.63 1.14
N TYR A 32 -15.58 -2.43 0.32
CA TYR A 32 -14.18 -2.21 -0.07
C TYR A 32 -13.99 -2.45 -1.57
N ILE A 33 -12.88 -1.92 -2.12
CA ILE A 33 -12.45 -2.22 -3.48
C ILE A 33 -11.14 -3.01 -3.42
N ILE A 34 -11.05 -4.09 -4.22
CA ILE A 34 -9.82 -4.86 -4.43
C ILE A 34 -9.07 -4.24 -5.60
N LEU A 35 -7.84 -3.80 -5.37
CA LEU A 35 -6.97 -3.22 -6.39
C LEU A 35 -5.91 -4.25 -6.79
N ALA A 36 -6.05 -4.81 -8.01
CA ALA A 36 -5.09 -5.73 -8.62
C ALA A 36 -4.18 -5.01 -9.64
N GLU A 37 -3.11 -5.67 -10.10
CA GLU A 37 -2.21 -5.12 -11.13
C GLU A 37 -2.79 -5.33 -12.53
N GLY A 38 -3.27 -6.53 -12.82
CA GLY A 38 -3.63 -6.97 -14.16
C GLY A 38 -5.14 -7.08 -14.39
N ASN A 39 -5.54 -6.88 -15.65
CA ASN A 39 -6.94 -7.04 -16.05
C ASN A 39 -7.39 -8.51 -15.94
N ILE A 40 -6.47 -9.48 -16.11
CA ILE A 40 -6.78 -10.91 -15.98
C ILE A 40 -7.07 -11.25 -14.52
N ASP A 41 -6.29 -10.72 -13.58
CA ASP A 41 -6.55 -10.91 -12.15
C ASP A 41 -7.95 -10.43 -11.78
N VAL A 42 -8.33 -9.24 -12.28
CA VAL A 42 -9.67 -8.70 -12.06
C VAL A 42 -10.75 -9.59 -12.69
N ALA A 43 -10.54 -10.09 -13.91
CA ALA A 43 -11.50 -10.99 -14.56
C ALA A 43 -11.67 -12.30 -13.75
N SER A 44 -10.58 -12.90 -13.27
CA SER A 44 -10.60 -14.10 -12.42
C SER A 44 -11.27 -13.83 -11.07
N LEU A 45 -10.99 -12.68 -10.45
CA LEU A 45 -11.65 -12.24 -9.22
C LEU A 45 -13.16 -12.10 -9.40
N HIS A 46 -13.60 -11.40 -10.47
CA HIS A 46 -15.03 -11.26 -10.76
C HIS A 46 -15.70 -12.61 -11.01
N GLN A 47 -15.04 -13.50 -11.77
CA GLN A 47 -15.54 -14.84 -12.05
C GLN A 47 -15.68 -15.67 -10.76
N ALA A 48 -14.79 -15.46 -9.79
CA ALA A 48 -14.83 -16.09 -8.47
C ALA A 48 -15.81 -15.41 -7.48
N GLY A 49 -16.54 -14.37 -7.89
CA GLY A 49 -17.54 -13.68 -7.09
C GLY A 49 -17.04 -12.44 -6.34
N PHE A 50 -15.83 -11.97 -6.61
CA PHE A 50 -15.27 -10.74 -6.01
C PHE A 50 -15.50 -9.54 -6.94
N ASP A 51 -16.74 -9.06 -6.98
CA ASP A 51 -17.26 -8.05 -7.91
C ASP A 51 -16.75 -6.61 -7.65
N SER A 52 -15.99 -6.40 -6.57
CA SER A 52 -15.36 -5.11 -6.24
C SER A 52 -13.94 -4.96 -6.78
N ALA A 53 -13.44 -5.92 -7.56
CA ALA A 53 -12.08 -5.88 -8.08
C ALA A 53 -11.93 -4.88 -9.24
N VAL A 54 -10.80 -4.16 -9.24
CA VAL A 54 -10.38 -3.21 -10.29
C VAL A 54 -8.88 -3.35 -10.56
N ALA A 55 -8.43 -2.90 -11.74
CA ALA A 55 -7.01 -2.77 -12.04
C ALA A 55 -6.68 -1.42 -12.67
N SER A 56 -5.42 -1.01 -12.53
CA SER A 56 -4.84 0.06 -13.32
C SER A 56 -4.63 -0.41 -14.77
N LEU A 57 -4.60 0.53 -15.72
CA LEU A 57 -4.58 0.21 -17.16
C LEU A 57 -3.14 0.15 -17.70
N GLY A 58 -2.37 -0.85 -17.23
CA GLY A 58 -0.99 -1.08 -17.70
C GLY A 58 0.03 -0.06 -17.17
N THR A 59 -0.29 0.60 -16.06
CA THR A 59 0.59 1.56 -15.36
C THR A 59 0.47 1.33 -13.85
N SER A 60 1.45 1.81 -13.08
CA SER A 60 1.27 1.90 -11.62
C SER A 60 0.09 2.81 -11.28
N LEU A 61 -0.55 2.61 -10.12
CA LEU A 61 -1.62 3.47 -9.62
C LEU A 61 -1.22 4.94 -9.66
N THR A 62 -2.08 5.79 -10.25
CA THR A 62 -1.86 7.23 -10.30
C THR A 62 -2.62 7.95 -9.17
N PRO A 63 -2.23 9.18 -8.81
CA PRO A 63 -2.99 9.99 -7.86
C PRO A 63 -4.43 10.26 -8.31
N GLU A 64 -4.68 10.38 -9.61
CA GLU A 64 -5.99 10.59 -10.22
C GLU A 64 -6.88 9.36 -10.05
N GLN A 65 -6.35 8.17 -10.33
CA GLN A 65 -7.03 6.89 -10.11
C GLN A 65 -7.34 6.67 -8.62
N ALA A 66 -6.39 7.00 -7.74
CA ALA A 66 -6.60 6.90 -6.29
C ALA A 66 -7.72 7.83 -5.80
N ARG A 67 -7.74 9.09 -6.28
CA ARG A 67 -8.85 10.03 -5.99
C ARG A 67 -10.18 9.54 -6.56
N LEU A 68 -10.16 8.87 -7.71
CA LEU A 68 -11.37 8.27 -8.27
C LEU A 68 -11.89 7.14 -7.39
N LEU A 69 -11.03 6.24 -6.91
CA LEU A 69 -11.37 5.15 -5.98
C LEU A 69 -11.96 5.68 -4.68
N SER A 70 -11.35 6.70 -4.08
CA SER A 70 -11.80 7.26 -2.79
C SER A 70 -13.22 7.87 -2.81
N ARG A 71 -13.79 8.10 -3.99
CA ARG A 71 -15.20 8.52 -4.13
C ARG A 71 -16.19 7.38 -3.95
N TYR A 72 -15.75 6.13 -4.12
CA TYR A 72 -16.63 4.96 -4.12
C TYR A 72 -16.44 4.07 -2.90
N THR A 73 -15.32 4.18 -2.20
CA THR A 73 -15.05 3.38 -1.02
C THR A 73 -14.16 4.11 -0.02
N SER A 74 -14.30 3.78 1.26
CA SER A 74 -13.40 4.19 2.34
C SER A 74 -12.32 3.14 2.64
N GLU A 75 -12.33 1.99 1.93
CA GLU A 75 -11.37 0.92 2.17
C GLU A 75 -10.90 0.29 0.85
N ILE A 76 -9.58 0.17 0.67
CA ILE A 76 -8.95 -0.43 -0.49
C ILE A 76 -8.05 -1.58 -0.02
N VAL A 77 -8.20 -2.73 -0.68
CA VAL A 77 -7.40 -3.93 -0.46
C VAL A 77 -6.47 -4.10 -1.66
N ILE A 78 -5.17 -3.90 -1.47
CA ILE A 78 -4.16 -4.10 -2.51
C ILE A 78 -3.89 -5.59 -2.66
N ALA A 79 -4.09 -6.12 -3.85
CA ALA A 79 -3.85 -7.51 -4.25
C ALA A 79 -2.90 -7.55 -5.46
N TYR A 80 -1.69 -7.02 -5.28
CA TYR A 80 -0.65 -6.97 -6.30
C TYR A 80 0.19 -8.24 -6.30
N ASP A 81 0.96 -8.45 -7.37
CA ASP A 81 1.85 -9.59 -7.53
C ASP A 81 2.79 -9.76 -6.33
N ASN A 82 3.03 -11.00 -5.93
CA ASN A 82 3.87 -11.34 -4.76
C ASN A 82 5.37 -11.40 -5.11
N ASP A 83 5.79 -10.71 -6.14
CA ASP A 83 7.20 -10.57 -6.52
C ASP A 83 7.80 -9.22 -6.08
N GLY A 84 9.10 -9.03 -6.33
CA GLY A 84 9.79 -7.80 -5.94
C GLY A 84 9.29 -6.54 -6.69
N ALA A 85 8.70 -6.68 -7.88
CA ALA A 85 8.11 -5.58 -8.63
C ALA A 85 6.75 -5.20 -8.03
N GLY A 86 5.88 -6.18 -7.77
CA GLY A 86 4.58 -6.00 -7.11
C GLY A 86 4.71 -5.45 -5.69
N GLN A 87 5.71 -5.87 -4.92
CA GLN A 87 6.00 -5.30 -3.60
C GLN A 87 6.34 -3.79 -3.68
N LYS A 88 7.16 -3.39 -4.67
CA LYS A 88 7.47 -1.97 -4.91
C LYS A 88 6.24 -1.19 -5.39
N ALA A 89 5.41 -1.82 -6.23
CA ALA A 89 4.15 -1.23 -6.68
C ALA A 89 3.18 -1.05 -5.52
N SER A 90 3.04 -2.04 -4.63
CA SER A 90 2.24 -1.95 -3.39
C SER A 90 2.68 -0.79 -2.50
N GLN A 91 3.99 -0.66 -2.24
CA GLN A 91 4.51 0.45 -1.43
C GLN A 91 4.20 1.81 -2.04
N ARG A 92 4.32 1.95 -3.39
CA ARG A 92 3.95 3.20 -4.08
C ARG A 92 2.46 3.48 -3.99
N ALA A 93 1.61 2.46 -4.18
CA ALA A 93 0.16 2.60 -4.07
C ALA A 93 -0.26 3.01 -2.66
N ILE A 94 0.30 2.40 -1.61
CA ILE A 94 0.09 2.79 -0.21
C ILE A 94 0.41 4.27 -0.03
N GLY A 95 1.59 4.74 -0.45
CA GLY A 95 2.02 6.12 -0.28
C GLY A 95 1.15 7.16 -1.03
N ILE A 96 0.41 6.74 -2.07
CA ILE A 96 -0.58 7.58 -2.75
C ILE A 96 -1.91 7.58 -1.97
N LEU A 97 -2.37 6.39 -1.56
CA LEU A 97 -3.67 6.20 -0.90
C LEU A 97 -3.71 6.77 0.52
N GLU A 98 -2.61 6.70 1.27
CA GLU A 98 -2.47 7.29 2.62
C GLU A 98 -2.80 8.79 2.66
N LYS A 99 -2.68 9.49 1.54
CA LYS A 99 -2.99 10.94 1.43
C LYS A 99 -4.48 11.23 1.29
N LEU A 100 -5.32 10.19 1.14
CA LEU A 100 -6.73 10.31 0.76
C LEU A 100 -7.71 9.83 1.84
N GLU A 101 -7.25 9.65 3.08
CA GLU A 101 -8.08 9.21 4.22
C GLU A 101 -8.85 7.90 3.98
N VAL A 102 -8.34 7.03 3.12
CA VAL A 102 -8.86 5.68 2.89
C VAL A 102 -8.09 4.66 3.71
N ARG A 103 -8.79 3.67 4.26
CA ARG A 103 -8.15 2.53 4.90
C ARG A 103 -7.49 1.65 3.83
N VAL A 104 -6.23 1.32 4.02
CA VAL A 104 -5.49 0.46 3.10
C VAL A 104 -5.13 -0.85 3.80
N ARG A 105 -5.51 -1.97 3.20
CA ARG A 105 -5.05 -3.32 3.55
C ARG A 105 -4.25 -3.89 2.40
N VAL A 106 -3.38 -4.86 2.70
CA VAL A 106 -2.54 -5.52 1.70
C VAL A 106 -2.68 -7.03 1.83
N LEU A 107 -2.90 -7.72 0.73
CA LEU A 107 -2.89 -9.17 0.69
C LEU A 107 -1.46 -9.69 0.52
N GLN A 108 -1.13 -10.75 1.27
CA GLN A 108 0.08 -11.52 1.09
C GLN A 108 -0.31 -12.93 0.62
N MET A 109 -0.24 -13.16 -0.68
CA MET A 109 -0.64 -14.43 -1.31
C MET A 109 0.51 -15.44 -1.22
N GLN A 110 0.57 -16.19 -0.10
CA GLN A 110 1.56 -17.26 0.03
C GLN A 110 1.22 -18.42 -0.89
N GLY A 111 2.22 -18.91 -1.64
CA GLY A 111 2.06 -20.06 -2.53
C GLY A 111 1.48 -19.75 -3.91
N ALA A 112 1.23 -18.46 -4.21
CA ALA A 112 0.83 -18.00 -5.53
C ALA A 112 1.46 -16.66 -5.87
N LYS A 113 1.63 -16.39 -7.16
CA LYS A 113 2.26 -15.19 -7.66
C LYS A 113 1.29 -14.00 -7.68
N ASP A 114 0.07 -14.24 -8.11
CA ASP A 114 -0.96 -13.24 -8.37
C ASP A 114 -2.36 -13.77 -7.96
N PRO A 115 -3.40 -12.91 -7.95
CA PRO A 115 -4.75 -13.31 -7.60
C PRO A 115 -5.33 -14.41 -8.49
N ASP A 116 -5.02 -14.41 -9.80
CA ASP A 116 -5.49 -15.40 -10.75
C ASP A 116 -4.95 -16.79 -10.40
N GLU A 117 -3.65 -16.88 -10.17
CA GLU A 117 -3.01 -18.14 -9.75
C GLU A 117 -3.51 -18.60 -8.37
N TYR A 118 -3.70 -17.67 -7.43
CA TYR A 118 -4.19 -18.00 -6.08
C TYR A 118 -5.58 -18.64 -6.14
N ILE A 119 -6.52 -18.04 -6.89
CA ILE A 119 -7.87 -18.56 -7.01
C ILE A 119 -7.87 -19.91 -7.73
N LYS A 120 -7.08 -20.07 -8.78
CA LYS A 120 -6.96 -21.35 -9.50
C LYS A 120 -6.39 -22.47 -8.64
N THR A 121 -5.47 -22.13 -7.75
CA THR A 121 -4.77 -23.13 -6.91
C THR A 121 -5.55 -23.47 -5.65
N PHE A 122 -6.09 -22.47 -4.96
CA PHE A 122 -6.66 -22.62 -3.61
C PHE A 122 -8.18 -22.41 -3.57
N GLY A 123 -8.77 -21.84 -4.61
CA GLY A 123 -10.20 -21.60 -4.72
C GLY A 123 -10.67 -20.27 -4.11
N ALA A 124 -11.93 -19.93 -4.41
CA ALA A 124 -12.55 -18.67 -3.99
C ALA A 124 -12.71 -18.53 -2.46
N ASP A 125 -12.99 -19.64 -1.75
CA ASP A 125 -13.17 -19.60 -0.29
C ASP A 125 -11.85 -19.33 0.42
N ALA A 126 -10.74 -19.90 -0.06
CA ALA A 126 -9.41 -19.57 0.48
C ALA A 126 -9.06 -18.10 0.25
N PHE A 127 -9.41 -17.53 -0.92
CA PHE A 127 -9.19 -16.10 -1.18
C PHE A 127 -10.08 -15.21 -0.29
N ARG A 128 -11.31 -15.63 0.02
CA ARG A 128 -12.18 -14.91 0.98
C ARG A 128 -11.57 -14.87 2.37
N ASN A 129 -11.08 -16.01 2.86
CA ASN A 129 -10.38 -16.07 4.15
C ASN A 129 -9.11 -15.19 4.16
N LEU A 130 -8.37 -15.17 3.05
CA LEU A 130 -7.21 -14.30 2.89
C LEU A 130 -7.59 -12.81 2.96
N LEU A 131 -8.70 -12.42 2.34
CA LEU A 131 -9.24 -11.05 2.44
C LEU A 131 -9.58 -10.67 3.87
N GLU A 132 -10.20 -11.57 4.64
CA GLU A 132 -10.54 -11.34 6.05
C GLU A 132 -9.29 -11.19 6.93
N GLN A 133 -8.24 -11.93 6.62
CA GLN A 133 -6.95 -11.92 7.34
C GLN A 133 -5.97 -10.88 6.81
N SER A 134 -6.33 -10.10 5.79
CA SER A 134 -5.42 -9.16 5.18
C SER A 134 -4.89 -8.12 6.17
N GLU A 135 -3.59 -7.92 6.13
CA GLU A 135 -2.89 -7.00 7.02
C GLU A 135 -3.20 -5.54 6.67
N ASN A 136 -3.26 -4.71 7.70
CA ASN A 136 -3.25 -3.28 7.47
C ASN A 136 -1.87 -2.87 6.90
N HIS A 137 -1.86 -1.79 6.14
CA HIS A 137 -0.65 -1.37 5.40
C HIS A 137 0.56 -1.07 6.30
N ILE A 138 0.37 -0.71 7.57
CA ILE A 138 1.46 -0.46 8.53
C ILE A 138 2.12 -1.79 8.90
N ASP A 139 1.34 -2.80 9.25
CA ASP A 139 1.84 -4.13 9.58
C ASP A 139 2.58 -4.74 8.37
N TYR A 140 2.04 -4.59 7.17
CA TYR A 140 2.71 -4.98 5.93
C TYR A 140 4.07 -4.27 5.75
N ARG A 141 4.14 -2.95 5.96
CA ARG A 141 5.38 -2.17 5.84
C ARG A 141 6.41 -2.59 6.90
N LEU A 142 5.98 -2.75 8.15
CA LEU A 142 6.86 -3.19 9.25
C LEU A 142 7.37 -4.61 9.01
N GLY A 143 6.53 -5.54 8.54
CA GLY A 143 6.94 -6.88 8.15
C GLY A 143 7.95 -6.87 7.00
N ALA A 144 7.79 -5.98 6.01
CA ALA A 144 8.75 -5.81 4.92
C ALA A 144 10.11 -5.28 5.42
N VAL A 145 10.12 -4.40 6.42
CA VAL A 145 11.36 -3.94 7.08
C VAL A 145 11.99 -5.08 7.85
N GLN A 146 11.22 -5.81 8.66
CA GLN A 146 11.73 -6.90 9.49
C GLN A 146 12.45 -7.98 8.66
N ARG A 147 11.91 -8.35 7.51
CA ARG A 147 12.50 -9.37 6.61
C ARG A 147 13.89 -9.02 6.07
N LYS A 148 14.35 -7.78 6.19
CA LYS A 148 15.68 -7.34 5.73
C LYS A 148 16.78 -7.59 6.76
N TYR A 149 16.44 -7.87 8.01
CA TYR A 149 17.37 -7.86 9.13
C TYR A 149 17.31 -9.18 9.92
N ASP A 150 18.47 -9.69 10.32
CA ASP A 150 18.58 -10.73 11.32
C ASP A 150 18.57 -10.10 12.72
N LEU A 151 17.46 -10.27 13.43
CA LEU A 151 17.29 -9.67 14.77
C LEU A 151 18.11 -10.35 15.88
N GLN A 152 18.79 -11.45 15.59
CA GLN A 152 19.74 -12.08 16.51
C GLN A 152 21.09 -11.33 16.51
N VAL A 153 21.38 -10.56 15.47
CA VAL A 153 22.59 -9.74 15.34
C VAL A 153 22.31 -8.33 15.83
N ASP A 154 23.02 -7.88 16.88
CA ASP A 154 22.77 -6.58 17.54
C ASP A 154 22.80 -5.39 16.59
N GLU A 155 23.77 -5.35 15.66
CA GLU A 155 23.88 -4.27 14.68
C GLU A 155 22.69 -4.23 13.72
N GLN A 156 22.21 -5.40 13.27
CA GLN A 156 21.07 -5.52 12.39
C GLN A 156 19.76 -5.20 13.14
N ARG A 157 19.65 -5.59 14.40
CA ARG A 157 18.53 -5.25 15.27
C ARG A 157 18.42 -3.72 15.47
N VAL A 158 19.55 -3.03 15.66
CA VAL A 158 19.58 -1.55 15.72
C VAL A 158 19.17 -0.93 14.38
N ALA A 159 19.63 -1.48 13.25
CA ALA A 159 19.26 -1.01 11.92
C ALA A 159 17.76 -1.22 11.66
N PHE A 160 17.20 -2.37 12.03
CA PHE A 160 15.77 -2.65 11.99
C PHE A 160 14.97 -1.60 12.77
N VAL A 161 15.32 -1.34 14.03
CA VAL A 161 14.59 -0.36 14.85
C VAL A 161 14.62 1.03 14.23
N LYS A 162 15.75 1.46 13.68
CA LYS A 162 15.84 2.76 12.99
C LYS A 162 14.96 2.84 11.75
N GLU A 163 14.94 1.80 10.90
CA GLU A 163 14.11 1.81 9.70
C GLU A 163 12.61 1.69 10.05
N ALA A 164 12.25 0.80 10.99
CA ALA A 164 10.89 0.63 11.47
C ALA A 164 10.34 1.90 12.15
N ALA A 165 11.15 2.56 12.97
CA ALA A 165 10.80 3.86 13.57
C ALA A 165 10.53 4.94 12.51
N GLY A 166 11.21 4.87 11.36
CA GLY A 166 10.93 5.72 10.21
C GLY A 166 9.52 5.52 9.66
N VAL A 167 9.08 4.27 9.51
CA VAL A 167 7.71 3.92 9.08
C VAL A 167 6.69 4.46 10.08
N VAL A 168 6.89 4.21 11.38
CA VAL A 168 5.99 4.66 12.45
C VAL A 168 5.93 6.19 12.53
N ALA A 169 7.04 6.89 12.32
CA ALA A 169 7.09 8.36 12.35
C ALA A 169 6.23 9.04 11.26
N GLU A 170 5.85 8.30 10.22
CA GLU A 170 4.96 8.78 9.15
C GLU A 170 3.50 8.87 9.56
N LEU A 171 3.09 8.09 10.54
CA LEU A 171 1.70 8.04 10.99
C LEU A 171 1.23 9.39 11.54
N PRO A 172 0.03 9.86 11.16
CA PRO A 172 -0.49 11.14 11.59
C PRO A 172 -0.86 11.14 13.08
N GLY A 173 -1.49 10.06 13.56
CA GLY A 173 -2.00 9.93 14.92
C GLY A 173 -0.90 9.68 15.96
N SER A 174 -0.97 10.35 17.11
CA SER A 174 0.00 10.12 18.20
C SER A 174 -0.22 8.76 18.88
N VAL A 175 -1.48 8.37 19.04
CA VAL A 175 -1.85 7.08 19.65
C VAL A 175 -1.40 5.92 18.76
N GLU A 176 -1.62 6.03 17.45
CA GLU A 176 -1.16 5.02 16.49
C GLU A 176 0.35 4.85 16.56
N ARG A 177 1.10 5.98 16.57
CA ARG A 177 2.56 5.92 16.69
C ARG A 177 3.02 5.21 17.96
N GLU A 178 2.34 5.43 19.08
CA GLU A 178 2.68 4.76 20.34
C GLU A 178 2.44 3.26 20.25
N VAL A 179 1.25 2.84 19.73
CA VAL A 179 0.90 1.43 19.56
C VAL A 179 1.91 0.71 18.66
N TYR A 180 2.26 1.31 17.52
CA TYR A 180 3.21 0.68 16.60
C TYR A 180 4.67 0.76 17.09
N ALA A 181 5.06 1.79 17.84
CA ALA A 181 6.36 1.83 18.51
C ALA A 181 6.51 0.70 19.54
N MET A 182 5.47 0.40 20.32
CA MET A 182 5.44 -0.74 21.23
C MET A 182 5.61 -2.07 20.49
N ARG A 183 4.90 -2.29 19.37
CA ARG A 183 5.06 -3.51 18.56
C ARG A 183 6.46 -3.68 17.98
N VAL A 184 7.07 -2.59 17.51
CA VAL A 184 8.47 -2.60 17.03
C VAL A 184 9.42 -2.95 18.19
N ALA A 185 9.18 -2.40 19.38
CA ALA A 185 9.97 -2.68 20.57
C ALA A 185 9.88 -4.16 20.98
N GLU A 186 8.68 -4.73 21.00
CA GLU A 186 8.45 -6.17 21.26
C GLU A 186 9.20 -7.04 20.23
N THR A 187 9.06 -6.73 18.95
CA THR A 187 9.74 -7.45 17.86
C THR A 187 11.26 -7.40 18.00
N ALA A 188 11.80 -6.25 18.39
CA ALA A 188 13.24 -6.05 18.56
C ALA A 188 13.78 -6.54 19.91
N GLY A 189 12.92 -6.90 20.87
CA GLY A 189 13.32 -7.22 22.24
C GLY A 189 13.96 -6.03 22.95
N MET A 190 13.47 -4.80 22.70
CA MET A 190 13.99 -3.56 23.28
C MET A 190 12.93 -2.85 24.14
N PRO A 191 13.34 -1.98 25.09
CA PRO A 191 12.39 -1.16 25.86
C PRO A 191 11.61 -0.21 24.94
N ALA A 192 10.28 -0.13 25.12
CA ALA A 192 9.41 0.73 24.31
C ALA A 192 9.86 2.20 24.26
N ALA A 193 10.35 2.72 25.40
CA ALA A 193 10.84 4.10 25.48
C ALA A 193 11.94 4.41 24.45
N VAL A 194 12.87 3.46 24.21
CA VAL A 194 13.97 3.64 23.25
C VAL A 194 13.43 3.78 21.83
N VAL A 195 12.43 2.98 21.46
CA VAL A 195 11.82 3.02 20.14
C VAL A 195 10.96 4.27 19.98
N THR A 196 10.17 4.62 21.00
CA THR A 196 9.35 5.86 21.00
C THR A 196 10.24 7.10 20.85
N ASP A 197 11.36 7.18 21.53
CA ASP A 197 12.33 8.28 21.38
C ASP A 197 12.90 8.36 19.95
N GLU A 198 13.22 7.23 19.34
CA GLU A 198 13.70 7.19 17.96
C GLU A 198 12.60 7.63 16.96
N VAL A 199 11.36 7.19 17.16
CA VAL A 199 10.18 7.63 16.36
C VAL A 199 10.04 9.16 16.45
N GLN A 200 10.09 9.74 17.64
CA GLN A 200 9.97 11.18 17.84
C GLN A 200 11.13 11.94 17.18
N ARG A 201 12.36 11.42 17.27
CA ARG A 201 13.55 12.00 16.64
C ARG A 201 13.40 12.01 15.11
N GLN A 202 12.96 10.92 14.52
CA GLN A 202 12.75 10.81 13.07
C GLN A 202 11.63 11.73 12.59
N ARG A 203 10.54 11.82 13.34
CA ARG A 203 9.45 12.75 13.05
C ARG A 203 9.91 14.21 13.05
N LYS A 204 10.66 14.64 14.06
CA LYS A 204 11.23 16.01 14.12
C LYS A 204 12.10 16.30 12.91
N ARG A 205 12.97 15.37 12.50
CA ARG A 205 13.82 15.49 11.31
C ARG A 205 12.98 15.64 10.02
N ARG A 206 11.92 14.85 9.89
CA ARG A 206 11.02 14.88 8.74
C ARG A 206 10.28 16.21 8.64
N LEU A 207 9.69 16.69 9.72
CA LEU A 207 9.00 17.97 9.77
C LEU A 207 9.94 19.14 9.46
N SER A 208 11.17 19.12 9.98
CA SER A 208 12.17 20.13 9.68
C SER A 208 12.58 20.15 8.20
N ARG A 209 12.71 18.97 7.56
CA ARG A 209 12.98 18.88 6.11
C ARG A 209 11.83 19.42 5.29
N ALA A 210 10.59 19.01 5.57
CA ALA A 210 9.40 19.46 4.86
C ALA A 210 9.21 20.98 4.98
N ARG A 211 9.51 21.56 6.15
CA ARG A 211 9.48 23.02 6.34
C ARG A 211 10.51 23.73 5.45
N LYS A 212 11.75 23.26 5.42
CA LYS A 212 12.81 23.81 4.56
C LYS A 212 12.50 23.71 3.07
N GLU A 213 11.88 22.61 2.64
CA GLU A 213 11.43 22.46 1.24
C GLU A 213 10.35 23.48 0.89
N ARG A 214 9.34 23.63 1.74
CA ARG A 214 8.29 24.67 1.54
C ARG A 214 8.86 26.08 1.49
N GLU A 215 9.80 26.40 2.37
CA GLU A 215 10.47 27.71 2.37
C GLU A 215 11.25 27.95 1.06
N ARG A 216 11.93 26.92 0.53
CA ARG A 216 12.64 26.99 -0.76
C ARG A 216 11.67 27.15 -1.93
N ASP A 217 10.55 26.45 -1.94
CA ASP A 217 9.55 26.57 -3.01
C ASP A 217 8.87 27.93 -3.01
N LEU A 218 8.57 28.49 -1.84
CA LEU A 218 8.05 29.85 -1.70
C LEU A 218 9.05 30.90 -2.21
N LEU A 219 10.34 30.75 -1.89
CA LEU A 219 11.39 31.64 -2.40
C LEU A 219 11.53 31.55 -3.93
N ARG A 220 11.41 30.35 -4.53
CA ARG A 220 11.42 30.19 -5.99
C ARG A 220 10.24 30.86 -6.67
N LEU A 221 9.05 30.80 -6.08
CA LEU A 221 7.84 31.42 -6.60
C LEU A 221 7.86 32.98 -6.46
N SER A 222 8.61 33.50 -5.50
CA SER A 222 8.75 34.99 -5.31
C SER A 222 9.79 35.60 -6.22
N LEU A 223 10.54 34.82 -6.99
CA LEU A 223 11.57 35.29 -7.95
C LEU A 223 11.07 35.27 -9.41
N ILE A 224 9.79 34.91 -9.63
CA ILE A 224 9.09 34.94 -10.93
C ILE A 224 8.07 36.09 -10.91
#